data_603bd6f188c8c47fddf4476349cea7cb
#
_entry.id   603bd6f188c8c47fddf4476349cea7cb
#
_cell.length_a   1.000
_cell.length_b   1.000
_cell.length_c   1.000
_cell.angle_alpha   90.00
_cell.angle_beta   90.00
_cell.angle_gamma   90.00
#
_symmetry.space_group_name_H-M   'P 1'
#
loop_
_entity.id
_entity.type
_entity.pdbx_description
1 polymer ?
#
loop_
_entity_poly.entity_id
_entity_poly.type
_entity_poly.pdbx_seq_one_letter_code
_entity_poly.pdbx_strand_id
1 'polypeptide(L)'
;IDGAGPWYMLVRIFLPLSLPAIATVTLFSIVGHWNAFFDGLIFMRSVENYPLQTYIQQLVVQLPPEYMDSTNMDLLDKMSDKTLNAAKIMVSMIPILIVYPFLQRYFIHGIMLGSVKE
;
A
#
# COMPACT_ATOMS: atom_id res chain seq x y z
N ILE A 1 25.33 -18.32 29.60
CA ILE A 1 26.61 -18.33 30.27
C ILE A 1 26.97 -16.93 30.75
N ASP A 2 26.69 -15.87 29.96
CA ASP A 2 27.04 -14.49 30.28
C ASP A 2 25.95 -13.72 31.07
N GLY A 3 24.98 -14.41 31.68
CA GLY A 3 23.95 -13.80 32.52
C GLY A 3 22.94 -12.90 31.80
N ALA A 4 22.88 -12.93 30.47
CA ALA A 4 21.94 -12.14 29.70
C ALA A 4 20.51 -12.67 29.90
N GLY A 5 19.64 -11.86 30.48
CA GLY A 5 18.23 -12.19 30.65
C GLY A 5 17.49 -12.31 29.30
N PRO A 6 16.37 -13.06 29.21
CA PRO A 6 15.63 -13.29 27.98
C PRO A 6 15.15 -11.99 27.30
N TRP A 7 14.77 -10.99 28.04
CA TRP A 7 14.40 -9.67 27.52
C TRP A 7 15.56 -8.91 26.86
N TYR A 8 16.77 -9.02 27.46
CA TYR A 8 17.96 -8.41 26.88
C TYR A 8 18.31 -9.07 25.55
N MET A 9 18.27 -10.41 25.48
CA MET A 9 18.50 -11.17 24.25
C MET A 9 17.48 -10.79 23.17
N LEU A 10 16.19 -10.69 23.52
CA LEU A 10 15.14 -10.33 22.56
C LEU A 10 15.39 -8.94 21.95
N VAL A 11 15.61 -7.93 22.79
CA VAL A 11 15.66 -6.52 22.34
C VAL A 11 17.01 -6.16 21.71
N ARG A 12 18.12 -6.70 22.25
CA ARG A 12 19.46 -6.32 21.84
C ARG A 12 20.07 -7.23 20.76
N ILE A 13 19.59 -8.45 20.63
CA ILE A 13 20.15 -9.44 19.68
C ILE A 13 19.11 -9.80 18.63
N PHE A 14 17.98 -10.40 19.04
CA PHE A 14 17.02 -10.93 18.08
C PHE A 14 16.32 -9.84 17.28
N LEU A 15 15.85 -8.78 17.93
CA LEU A 15 15.13 -7.72 17.24
C LEU A 15 15.96 -7.00 16.17
N PRO A 16 17.20 -6.57 16.44
CA PRO A 16 18.05 -5.95 15.41
C PRO A 16 18.39 -6.90 14.24
N LEU A 17 18.65 -8.17 14.54
CA LEU A 17 18.93 -9.18 13.50
C LEU A 17 17.71 -9.49 12.65
N SER A 18 16.50 -9.38 13.22
CA SER A 18 15.24 -9.64 12.52
C SER A 18 14.70 -8.42 11.75
N LEU A 19 15.31 -7.25 11.87
CA LEU A 19 14.83 -6.03 11.22
C LEU A 19 14.56 -6.19 9.70
N PRO A 20 15.42 -6.85 8.91
CA PRO A 20 15.15 -7.05 7.49
C PRO A 20 13.91 -7.91 7.23
N ALA A 21 13.72 -8.97 8.02
CA ALA A 21 12.54 -9.83 7.92
C ALA A 21 11.27 -9.07 8.32
N ILE A 22 11.33 -8.32 9.43
CA ILE A 22 10.22 -7.47 9.89
C ILE A 22 9.88 -6.42 8.83
N ALA A 23 10.86 -5.75 8.23
CA ALA A 23 10.66 -4.79 7.16
C ALA A 23 9.95 -5.41 5.95
N THR A 24 10.32 -6.65 5.57
CA THR A 24 9.69 -7.39 4.48
C THR A 24 8.23 -7.69 4.77
N VAL A 25 7.94 -8.26 5.92
CA VAL A 25 6.56 -8.58 6.33
C VAL A 25 5.72 -7.32 6.44
N THR A 26 6.27 -6.25 6.99
CA THR A 26 5.61 -4.96 7.10
C THR A 26 5.28 -4.38 5.71
N LEU A 27 6.21 -4.47 4.75
CA LEU A 27 5.97 -4.02 3.38
C LEU A 27 4.80 -4.78 2.74
N PHE A 28 4.83 -6.11 2.80
CA PHE A 28 3.74 -6.92 2.25
C PHE A 28 2.40 -6.63 2.92
N SER A 29 2.40 -6.43 4.24
CA SER A 29 1.20 -6.06 4.98
C SER A 29 0.66 -4.70 4.54
N ILE A 30 1.50 -3.68 4.43
CA ILE A 30 1.11 -2.34 3.97
C ILE A 30 0.54 -2.40 2.55
N VAL A 31 1.23 -3.07 1.62
CA VAL A 31 0.78 -3.19 0.23
C VAL A 31 -0.52 -3.99 0.15
N GLY A 32 -0.65 -5.08 0.91
CA GLY A 32 -1.86 -5.88 0.96
C GLY A 32 -3.07 -5.09 1.45
N HIS A 33 -2.94 -4.38 2.57
CA HIS A 33 -4.02 -3.53 3.10
C HIS A 33 -4.31 -2.33 2.21
N TRP A 34 -3.30 -1.75 1.58
CA TRP A 34 -3.49 -0.67 0.62
C TRP A 34 -4.33 -1.09 -0.58
N ASN A 35 -4.13 -2.30 -1.08
CA ASN A 35 -4.84 -2.85 -2.23
C ASN A 35 -6.17 -3.53 -1.87
N ALA A 36 -6.57 -3.59 -0.60
CA ALA A 36 -7.77 -4.26 -0.11
C ALA A 36 -9.04 -3.44 -0.40
N PHE A 37 -9.36 -3.23 -1.69
CA PHE A 37 -10.57 -2.52 -2.12
C PHE A 37 -11.86 -3.31 -1.83
N PHE A 38 -11.77 -4.63 -1.86
CA PHE A 38 -12.91 -5.54 -1.71
C PHE A 38 -13.51 -5.50 -0.30
N ASP A 39 -12.65 -5.39 0.71
CA ASP A 39 -13.08 -5.26 2.10
C ASP A 39 -13.91 -3.99 2.31
N GLY A 40 -13.51 -2.89 1.68
CA GLY A 40 -14.27 -1.65 1.70
C GLY A 40 -15.65 -1.79 1.06
N LEU A 41 -15.77 -2.55 -0.04
CA LEU A 41 -17.05 -2.80 -0.70
C LEU A 41 -18.02 -3.62 0.16
N ILE A 42 -17.52 -4.60 0.91
CA ILE A 42 -18.36 -5.50 1.70
C ILE A 42 -18.73 -4.88 3.06
N PHE A 43 -17.77 -4.28 3.75
CA PHE A 43 -17.96 -3.87 5.13
C PHE A 43 -18.41 -2.42 5.30
N MET A 44 -18.18 -1.55 4.32
CA MET A 44 -18.58 -0.15 4.40
C MET A 44 -19.91 0.10 3.69
N ARG A 45 -20.85 0.73 4.42
CA ARG A 45 -22.20 1.05 3.88
C ARG A 45 -22.28 2.43 3.22
N SER A 46 -21.39 3.33 3.59
CA SER A 46 -21.40 4.73 3.13
C SER A 46 -20.15 5.04 2.34
N VAL A 47 -20.32 5.72 1.21
CA VAL A 47 -19.22 6.12 0.31
C VAL A 47 -18.19 7.00 1.03
N GLU A 48 -18.65 7.81 2.00
CA GLU A 48 -17.79 8.69 2.81
C GLU A 48 -16.72 7.95 3.60
N ASN A 49 -16.96 6.68 3.92
CA ASN A 49 -16.07 5.83 4.72
C ASN A 49 -15.23 4.87 3.86
N TYR A 50 -15.33 4.94 2.54
CA TYR A 50 -14.58 4.04 1.68
C TYR A 50 -13.09 4.30 1.72
N PRO A 51 -12.26 3.24 1.83
CA PRO A 51 -10.84 3.34 1.54
C PRO A 51 -10.60 3.90 0.14
N LEU A 52 -9.49 4.60 -0.05
CA LEU A 52 -9.17 5.24 -1.33
C LEU A 52 -9.24 4.25 -2.51
N GLN A 53 -8.75 3.04 -2.36
CA GLN A 53 -8.78 2.01 -3.41
C GLN A 53 -10.21 1.59 -3.76
N THR A 54 -11.09 1.44 -2.76
CA THR A 54 -12.51 1.14 -2.98
C THR A 54 -13.19 2.29 -3.73
N TYR A 55 -12.93 3.52 -3.31
CA TYR A 55 -13.48 4.71 -3.96
C TYR A 55 -12.99 4.85 -5.41
N ILE A 56 -11.71 4.69 -5.67
CA ILE A 56 -11.14 4.70 -7.01
C ILE A 56 -11.76 3.60 -7.87
N GLN A 57 -11.93 2.39 -7.34
CA GLN A 57 -12.53 1.28 -8.07
C GLN A 57 -13.99 1.56 -8.44
N GLN A 58 -14.77 2.18 -7.57
CA GLN A 58 -16.16 2.55 -7.86
C GLN A 58 -16.27 3.66 -8.90
N LEU A 59 -15.39 4.67 -8.86
CA LEU A 59 -15.34 5.69 -9.89
C LEU A 59 -15.09 5.13 -11.29
N VAL A 60 -14.49 3.93 -11.38
CA VAL A 60 -14.22 3.26 -12.67
C VAL A 60 -15.42 2.51 -13.19
N VAL A 61 -16.14 1.85 -12.27
CA VAL A 61 -17.17 0.87 -12.64
C VAL A 61 -18.55 1.53 -12.71
N GLN A 62 -18.76 2.59 -11.94
CA GLN A 62 -20.05 3.29 -11.86
C GLN A 62 -19.83 4.78 -11.76
N LEU A 63 -19.92 5.48 -12.89
CA LEU A 63 -20.32 6.88 -12.84
C LEU A 63 -21.74 6.89 -12.29
N PRO A 64 -22.00 7.48 -11.10
CA PRO A 64 -23.35 7.57 -10.57
C PRO A 64 -24.26 8.27 -11.60
N PRO A 65 -25.51 7.82 -11.78
CA PRO A 65 -26.45 8.45 -12.70
C PRO A 65 -26.65 9.95 -12.48
N GLU A 66 -26.34 10.44 -11.28
CA GLU A 66 -26.41 11.87 -10.90
C GLU A 66 -25.40 12.75 -11.66
N TYR A 67 -24.33 12.18 -12.21
CA TYR A 67 -23.36 12.88 -13.06
C TYR A 67 -23.70 12.80 -14.57
N MET A 68 -24.80 12.14 -14.91
CA MET A 68 -25.31 12.05 -16.28
C MET A 68 -26.15 13.29 -16.68
N ASP A 69 -25.87 14.46 -16.11
CA ASP A 69 -26.43 15.69 -16.61
C ASP A 69 -25.83 16.00 -17.98
N SER A 70 -26.68 16.44 -18.91
CA SER A 70 -26.36 16.64 -20.33
C SER A 70 -25.11 17.51 -20.57
N THR A 71 -24.79 18.40 -19.63
CA THR A 71 -23.61 19.26 -19.68
C THR A 71 -22.29 18.47 -19.35
N ASN A 72 -22.38 17.41 -18.56
CA ASN A 72 -21.22 16.59 -18.16
C ASN A 72 -20.95 15.43 -19.13
N MET A 73 -21.95 15.00 -19.90
CA MET A 73 -21.77 13.95 -20.91
C MET A 73 -20.74 14.35 -21.97
N ASP A 74 -20.72 15.61 -22.37
CA ASP A 74 -19.76 16.13 -23.36
C ASP A 74 -18.31 16.16 -22.84
N LEU A 75 -18.13 16.30 -21.53
CA LEU A 75 -16.82 16.19 -20.88
C LEU A 75 -16.38 14.74 -20.67
N LEU A 76 -17.33 13.86 -20.36
CA LEU A 76 -17.06 12.43 -20.16
C LEU A 76 -16.74 11.73 -21.49
N ASP A 77 -17.41 12.11 -22.57
CA ASP A 77 -17.15 11.58 -23.91
C ASP A 77 -15.76 12.03 -24.45
N LYS A 78 -15.29 13.20 -24.00
CA LYS A 78 -13.95 13.70 -24.30
C LYS A 78 -12.85 13.11 -23.43
N MET A 79 -13.18 12.54 -22.27
CA MET A 79 -12.23 11.86 -21.40
C MET A 79 -12.14 10.40 -21.80
N SER A 80 -11.08 10.04 -22.51
CA SER A 80 -10.81 8.63 -22.82
C SER A 80 -10.72 7.80 -21.55
N ASP A 81 -11.39 6.64 -21.50
CA ASP A 81 -11.29 5.65 -20.40
C ASP A 81 -9.84 5.31 -20.05
N LYS A 82 -8.98 5.36 -21.03
CA LYS A 82 -7.54 5.17 -20.86
C LYS A 82 -6.90 6.24 -19.99
N THR A 83 -7.29 7.51 -20.17
CA THR A 83 -6.77 8.64 -19.38
C THR A 83 -7.22 8.56 -17.93
N LEU A 84 -8.49 8.25 -17.70
CA LEU A 84 -9.03 8.03 -16.34
C LEU A 84 -8.34 6.86 -15.65
N ASN A 85 -8.16 5.74 -16.34
CA ASN A 85 -7.48 4.58 -15.78
C ASN A 85 -6.01 4.88 -15.49
N ALA A 86 -5.31 5.60 -16.36
CA ALA A 86 -3.94 6.03 -16.11
C ALA A 86 -3.84 6.94 -14.88
N ALA A 87 -4.72 7.92 -14.73
CA ALA A 87 -4.76 8.81 -13.56
C ALA A 87 -4.97 8.02 -12.25
N LYS A 88 -5.85 7.02 -12.25
CA LYS A 88 -6.09 6.15 -11.08
C LYS A 88 -4.87 5.35 -10.69
N ILE A 89 -4.22 4.71 -11.66
CA ILE A 89 -2.99 3.96 -11.41
C ILE A 89 -1.95 4.88 -10.80
N MET A 90 -1.76 6.07 -11.33
CA MET A 90 -0.83 7.06 -10.80
C MET A 90 -1.15 7.42 -9.34
N VAL A 91 -2.40 7.76 -9.03
CA VAL A 91 -2.81 8.12 -7.66
C VAL A 91 -2.64 6.94 -6.70
N SER A 92 -2.98 5.72 -7.13
CA SER A 92 -2.84 4.51 -6.31
C SER A 92 -1.39 4.16 -6.00
N MET A 93 -0.45 4.51 -6.88
CA MET A 93 0.97 4.21 -6.70
C MET A 93 1.69 5.18 -5.76
N ILE A 94 1.22 6.43 -5.65
CA ILE A 94 1.92 7.48 -4.88
C ILE A 94 2.25 7.05 -3.44
N PRO A 95 1.33 6.53 -2.62
CA PRO A 95 1.64 6.16 -1.24
C PRO A 95 2.65 5.02 -1.14
N ILE A 96 2.59 4.05 -2.06
CA ILE A 96 3.54 2.94 -2.10
C ILE A 96 4.94 3.46 -2.46
N LEU A 97 5.03 4.37 -3.44
CA LEU A 97 6.30 4.99 -3.85
C LEU A 97 6.93 5.81 -2.73
N ILE A 98 6.13 6.44 -1.86
CA ILE A 98 6.63 7.19 -0.71
C ILE A 98 7.17 6.25 0.36
N VAL A 99 6.48 5.14 0.64
CA VAL A 99 6.88 4.18 1.68
C VAL A 99 8.09 3.34 1.27
N TYR A 100 8.23 3.01 -0.01
CA TYR A 100 9.28 2.14 -0.53
C TYR A 100 10.71 2.55 -0.16
N PRO A 101 11.16 3.82 -0.33
CA PRO A 101 12.53 4.23 0.02
C PRO A 101 12.86 4.05 1.50
N PHE A 102 11.88 4.22 2.38
CA PHE A 102 12.08 4.01 3.82
C PHE A 102 12.35 2.54 4.15
N LEU A 103 11.66 1.63 3.48
CA LEU A 103 11.84 0.20 3.69
C LEU A 103 13.08 -0.33 2.97
N GLN A 104 13.41 0.21 1.81
CA GLN A 104 14.56 -0.21 1.01
C GLN A 104 15.87 -0.18 1.81
N ARG A 105 16.08 0.84 2.64
CA ARG A 105 17.30 0.95 3.46
C ARG A 105 17.49 -0.23 4.42
N TYR A 106 16.40 -0.81 4.92
CA TYR A 106 16.47 -1.99 5.81
C TYR A 106 16.81 -3.27 5.05
N PHE A 107 16.36 -3.39 3.80
CA PHE A 107 16.73 -4.50 2.92
C PHE A 107 18.22 -4.50 2.61
N ILE A 108 18.77 -3.36 2.25
CA ILE A 108 20.19 -3.25 1.87
C ILE A 108 21.09 -3.66 3.05
N HIS A 109 20.78 -3.20 4.26
CA HIS A 109 21.57 -3.57 5.45
C HIS A 109 21.45 -5.05 5.80
N GLY A 110 20.30 -5.69 5.58
CA GLY A 110 20.08 -7.11 5.87
C GLY A 110 20.83 -8.06 4.94
N ILE A 111 20.94 -7.70 3.67
CA ILE A 111 21.64 -8.53 2.67
C ILE A 111 23.14 -8.52 2.91
N MET A 112 23.71 -7.39 3.32
CA MET A 112 25.16 -7.28 3.59
C MET A 112 25.61 -8.13 4.78
N LEU A 113 24.77 -8.28 5.81
CA LEU A 113 25.09 -9.12 6.97
C LEU A 113 25.06 -10.63 6.67
N GLY A 114 24.34 -11.05 5.62
CA GLY A 114 24.25 -12.43 5.19
C GLY A 114 25.33 -12.87 4.18
N SER A 115 25.99 -11.92 3.52
CA SER A 115 26.94 -12.22 2.44
C SER A 115 28.42 -12.23 2.89
N VAL A 116 28.72 -11.83 4.11
CA VAL A 116 30.09 -11.90 4.65
C VAL A 116 30.25 -13.23 5.37
N LYS A 117 30.34 -14.30 4.59
CA LYS A 117 30.91 -15.59 4.97
C LYS A 117 31.96 -15.94 3.92
N GLU A 118 33.12 -15.35 4.03
CA GLU A 118 34.42 -15.94 3.67
C GLU A 118 35.43 -15.59 4.76
#